data_bb7216b35c7a2f5321efda3c29df66f2
#
_entry.id   bb7216b35c7a2f5321efda3c29df66f2
#
_cell.length_a   1.000
_cell.length_b   1.000
_cell.length_c   1.000
_cell.angle_alpha   90.00
_cell.angle_beta   90.00
_cell.angle_gamma   90.00
#
_symmetry.space_group_name_H-M   'P 1'
#
loop_
_entity.id
_entity.type
_entity.pdbx_description
1 polymer ?
#
loop_
_entity_poly.entity_id
_entity_poly.type
_entity_poly.pdbx_seq_one_letter_code
_entity_poly.pdbx_strand_id
1 'polypeptide(L)'
;MAVTFTNKAAKEMMLRLQAMLPVNVRGMWIGTFHGLCNRFLRAHYKMANLPQTFQILDTQDQLSAIKRLCKQHGVDDERFPPKQLQWFIAGCKEDGLRPKDVDVRDDETRRKVDIYQLYEDQCQREGVVDFGELMLRSYELLRDNDSIRLHYRSRFKH
;
A
#
# COMPACT_ATOMS: atom_id res chain seq x y z
N MET A 1 -6.52 -11.45 -17.10
CA MET A 1 -5.90 -12.29 -16.13
C MET A 1 -5.48 -11.54 -14.87
N ALA A 2 -5.66 -12.17 -13.77
CA ALA A 2 -5.30 -11.58 -12.52
C ALA A 2 -3.80 -11.31 -12.45
N VAL A 3 -3.45 -10.23 -11.82
CA VAL A 3 -2.06 -9.95 -11.53
C VAL A 3 -1.54 -11.06 -10.64
N THR A 4 -0.46 -11.65 -11.05
CA THR A 4 0.18 -12.63 -10.22
C THR A 4 1.11 -11.90 -9.27
N PHE A 5 0.96 -12.17 -7.99
CA PHE A 5 1.95 -11.75 -7.02
C PHE A 5 3.13 -12.67 -7.21
N THR A 6 4.11 -12.21 -7.98
CA THR A 6 5.32 -12.97 -8.21
C THR A 6 6.23 -12.96 -6.98
N ASN A 7 5.96 -12.03 -6.08
CA ASN A 7 6.78 -11.83 -4.90
C ASN A 7 6.26 -12.66 -3.73
N LYS A 8 7.15 -13.40 -3.10
CA LYS A 8 6.82 -14.26 -1.97
C LYS A 8 6.22 -13.46 -0.81
N ALA A 9 6.76 -12.28 -0.55
CA ALA A 9 6.28 -11.43 0.55
C ALA A 9 4.87 -10.95 0.31
N ALA A 10 4.55 -10.55 -0.93
CA ALA A 10 3.21 -10.10 -1.28
C ALA A 10 2.20 -11.24 -1.19
N LYS A 11 2.57 -12.43 -1.64
CA LYS A 11 1.72 -13.61 -1.50
C LYS A 11 1.45 -13.93 -0.04
N GLU A 12 2.48 -13.87 0.78
CA GLU A 12 2.35 -14.13 2.21
C GLU A 12 1.45 -13.10 2.88
N MET A 13 1.62 -11.83 2.54
CA MET A 13 0.77 -10.76 3.06
C MET A 13 -0.69 -10.99 2.68
N MET A 14 -0.95 -11.35 1.43
CA MET A 14 -2.30 -11.62 0.98
C MET A 14 -2.90 -12.83 1.69
N LEU A 15 -2.14 -13.90 1.86
CA LEU A 15 -2.59 -15.08 2.59
C LEU A 15 -2.92 -14.77 4.03
N ARG A 16 -2.10 -13.94 4.69
CA ARG A 16 -2.37 -13.53 6.07
C ARG A 16 -3.63 -12.69 6.17
N LEU A 17 -3.83 -11.77 5.24
CA LEU A 17 -5.05 -10.97 5.21
C LEU A 17 -6.28 -11.87 5.00
N GLN A 18 -6.19 -12.85 4.13
CA GLN A 18 -7.27 -13.80 3.88
C GLN A 18 -7.59 -14.61 5.13
N ALA A 19 -6.57 -15.02 5.86
CA ALA A 19 -6.76 -15.80 7.08
C ALA A 19 -7.38 -14.99 8.20
N MET A 20 -7.12 -13.69 8.22
CA MET A 20 -7.61 -12.81 9.29
C MET A 20 -8.96 -12.19 8.99
N LEU A 21 -9.30 -12.05 7.72
CA LEU A 21 -10.56 -11.49 7.30
C LEU A 21 -11.55 -12.61 7.01
N PRO A 22 -12.81 -12.44 7.41
CA PRO A 22 -13.78 -13.53 7.37
C PRO A 22 -14.43 -13.69 6.01
N VAL A 23 -13.66 -13.69 4.99
CA VAL A 23 -14.20 -13.75 3.64
C VAL A 23 -13.54 -14.87 2.89
N ASN A 24 -14.34 -15.64 2.19
CA ASN A 24 -13.81 -16.62 1.26
C ASN A 24 -13.27 -15.85 0.06
N VAL A 25 -11.96 -15.71 0.01
CA VAL A 25 -11.29 -14.98 -1.06
C VAL A 25 -10.89 -15.89 -2.22
N ARG A 26 -11.28 -17.14 -2.17
CA ARG A 26 -11.04 -18.06 -3.28
C ARG A 26 -11.77 -17.55 -4.52
N GLY A 27 -11.05 -17.36 -5.59
CA GLY A 27 -11.60 -16.85 -6.81
C GLY A 27 -11.84 -15.35 -6.84
N MET A 28 -11.46 -14.64 -5.78
CA MET A 28 -11.58 -13.20 -5.77
C MET A 28 -10.59 -12.55 -6.70
N TRP A 29 -11.02 -11.51 -7.36
CA TRP A 29 -10.15 -10.66 -8.14
C TRP A 29 -9.34 -9.77 -7.20
N ILE A 30 -8.20 -9.34 -7.66
CA ILE A 30 -7.40 -8.39 -6.90
C ILE A 30 -8.16 -7.10 -6.65
N GLY A 31 -8.99 -6.66 -7.61
CA GLY A 31 -9.83 -5.48 -7.43
C GLY A 31 -10.84 -5.65 -6.31
N THR A 32 -11.43 -6.84 -6.20
CA THR A 32 -12.36 -7.15 -5.10
C THR A 32 -11.64 -7.20 -3.77
N PHE A 33 -10.41 -7.69 -3.77
CA PHE A 33 -9.59 -7.72 -2.58
C PHE A 33 -9.25 -6.30 -2.11
N HIS A 34 -8.95 -5.41 -3.04
CA HIS A 34 -8.75 -3.99 -2.71
C HIS A 34 -10.01 -3.37 -2.12
N GLY A 35 -11.18 -3.74 -2.66
CA GLY A 35 -12.45 -3.29 -2.12
C GLY A 35 -12.67 -3.74 -0.68
N LEU A 36 -12.29 -4.97 -0.39
CA LEU A 36 -12.35 -5.51 0.98
C LEU A 36 -11.44 -4.73 1.92
N CYS A 37 -10.19 -4.49 1.50
CA CYS A 37 -9.25 -3.70 2.28
C CYS A 37 -9.75 -2.27 2.49
N ASN A 38 -10.37 -1.69 1.47
CA ASN A 38 -10.96 -0.35 1.57
C ASN A 38 -12.01 -0.29 2.67
N ARG A 39 -12.94 -1.26 2.68
CA ARG A 39 -13.97 -1.32 3.72
C ARG A 39 -13.37 -1.51 5.11
N PHE A 40 -12.36 -2.36 5.20
CA PHE A 40 -11.68 -2.61 6.46
C PHE A 40 -11.02 -1.33 7.00
N LEU A 41 -10.31 -0.61 6.16
CA LEU A 41 -9.64 0.62 6.56
C LEU A 41 -10.64 1.72 6.91
N ARG A 42 -11.79 1.79 6.21
CA ARG A 42 -12.82 2.78 6.54
C ARG A 42 -13.48 2.49 7.87
N ALA A 43 -13.62 1.21 8.21
CA ALA A 43 -14.15 0.83 9.52
C ALA A 43 -13.17 1.16 10.65
N HIS A 44 -11.88 1.15 10.37
CA HIS A 44 -10.82 1.35 11.37
C HIS A 44 -9.92 2.54 11.05
N TYR A 45 -10.48 3.58 10.44
CA TYR A 45 -9.69 4.70 9.92
C TYR A 45 -8.84 5.38 11.00
N LYS A 46 -9.34 5.50 12.21
CA LYS A 46 -8.58 6.14 13.30
C LYS A 46 -7.32 5.36 13.63
N MET A 47 -7.44 4.05 13.76
CA MET A 47 -6.31 3.19 14.07
C MET A 47 -5.34 3.11 12.90
N ALA A 48 -5.84 3.26 11.68
CA ALA A 48 -5.03 3.28 10.48
C ALA A 48 -4.38 4.65 10.23
N ASN A 49 -4.67 5.63 11.08
CA ASN A 49 -4.15 7.00 10.94
C ASN A 49 -4.57 7.64 9.61
N LEU A 50 -5.83 7.43 9.24
CA LEU A 50 -6.40 7.99 8.02
C LEU A 50 -7.62 8.83 8.38
N PRO A 51 -7.95 9.85 7.56
CA PRO A 51 -9.24 10.53 7.71
C PRO A 51 -10.37 9.57 7.31
N GLN A 52 -11.53 9.75 7.91
CA GLN A 52 -12.69 8.90 7.58
C GLN A 52 -13.04 8.98 6.09
N THR A 53 -12.79 10.12 5.50
CA THR A 53 -13.12 10.39 4.10
C THR A 53 -11.92 10.25 3.17
N PHE A 54 -10.94 9.43 3.53
CA PHE A 54 -9.77 9.26 2.68
C PHE A 54 -10.18 8.84 1.27
N GLN A 55 -9.40 9.27 0.29
CA GLN A 55 -9.67 8.98 -1.10
C GLN A 55 -8.65 7.99 -1.65
N ILE A 56 -9.06 7.26 -2.68
CA ILE A 56 -8.20 6.26 -3.30
C ILE A 56 -7.67 6.83 -4.61
N LEU A 57 -6.35 6.76 -4.78
CA LEU A 57 -5.70 7.13 -6.03
C LEU A 57 -5.64 5.92 -6.94
N ASP A 58 -6.17 6.04 -8.15
CA ASP A 58 -5.97 5.01 -9.15
C ASP A 58 -4.55 5.15 -9.73
N THR A 59 -4.20 4.27 -10.66
CA THR A 59 -2.86 4.24 -11.24
C THR A 59 -2.50 5.57 -11.91
N GLN A 60 -3.45 6.18 -12.60
CA GLN A 60 -3.24 7.44 -13.29
C GLN A 60 -3.07 8.60 -12.32
N ASP A 61 -3.90 8.65 -11.30
CA ASP A 61 -3.79 9.65 -10.24
C ASP A 61 -2.48 9.54 -9.49
N GLN A 62 -2.04 8.31 -9.22
CA GLN A 62 -0.76 8.06 -8.58
C GLN A 62 0.40 8.59 -9.42
N LEU A 63 0.37 8.32 -10.72
CA LEU A 63 1.40 8.81 -11.63
C LEU A 63 1.44 10.34 -11.65
N SER A 64 0.28 10.97 -11.71
CA SER A 64 0.18 12.44 -11.68
C SER A 64 0.73 13.02 -10.39
N ALA A 65 0.45 12.37 -9.27
CA ALA A 65 0.97 12.80 -7.97
C ALA A 65 2.50 12.70 -7.93
N ILE A 66 3.05 11.62 -8.47
CA ILE A 66 4.50 11.43 -8.52
C ILE A 66 5.15 12.48 -9.42
N LYS A 67 4.56 12.78 -10.57
CA LYS A 67 5.05 13.82 -11.47
C LYS A 67 5.12 15.18 -10.79
N ARG A 68 4.05 15.56 -10.08
CA ARG A 68 4.01 16.81 -9.34
C ARG A 68 5.08 16.86 -8.26
N LEU A 69 5.23 15.77 -7.55
CA LEU A 69 6.21 15.65 -6.48
C LEU A 69 7.63 15.82 -7.02
N CYS A 70 7.94 15.15 -8.11
CA CYS A 70 9.25 15.25 -8.76
C CYS A 70 9.55 16.68 -9.20
N LYS A 71 8.54 17.35 -9.76
CA LYS A 71 8.68 18.75 -10.20
C LYS A 71 8.93 19.67 -9.01
N GLN A 72 8.20 19.47 -7.92
CA GLN A 72 8.35 20.29 -6.71
C GLN A 72 9.73 20.15 -6.07
N HIS A 73 10.32 18.97 -6.15
CA HIS A 73 11.60 18.67 -5.51
C HIS A 73 12.77 18.67 -6.48
N GLY A 74 12.58 19.14 -7.71
CA GLY A 74 13.66 19.24 -8.67
C GLY A 74 14.28 17.92 -9.07
N VAL A 75 13.49 16.87 -9.10
CA VAL A 75 13.95 15.54 -9.50
C VAL A 75 14.11 15.50 -11.01
N ASP A 76 15.26 15.02 -11.48
CA ASP A 76 15.53 14.87 -12.91
C ASP A 76 14.69 13.71 -13.46
N ASP A 77 13.71 14.04 -14.29
CA ASP A 77 12.78 13.05 -14.84
C ASP A 77 13.40 12.19 -15.95
N GLU A 78 14.54 12.58 -16.47
CA GLU A 78 15.30 11.72 -17.40
C GLU A 78 16.02 10.61 -16.63
N ARG A 79 16.60 10.95 -15.50
CA ARG A 79 17.30 9.99 -14.65
C ARG A 79 16.32 9.12 -13.85
N PHE A 80 15.24 9.73 -13.37
CA PHE A 80 14.21 9.05 -12.58
C PHE A 80 12.84 9.28 -13.20
N PRO A 81 12.52 8.56 -14.28
CA PRO A 81 11.20 8.72 -14.91
C PRO A 81 10.07 8.43 -13.92
N PRO A 82 9.07 9.28 -13.87
CA PRO A 82 7.96 9.09 -12.92
C PRO A 82 7.31 7.71 -12.97
N LYS A 83 7.20 7.14 -14.15
CA LYS A 83 6.61 5.81 -14.31
C LYS A 83 7.46 4.73 -13.64
N GLN A 84 8.79 4.84 -13.73
CA GLN A 84 9.69 3.91 -13.05
C GLN A 84 9.62 4.09 -11.54
N LEU A 85 9.48 5.32 -11.06
CA LEU A 85 9.27 5.59 -9.64
C LEU A 85 7.96 4.98 -9.16
N GLN A 86 6.92 5.07 -9.97
CA GLN A 86 5.64 4.45 -9.65
C GLN A 86 5.79 2.93 -9.52
N TRP A 87 6.49 2.30 -10.43
CA TRP A 87 6.75 0.86 -10.37
C TRP A 87 7.57 0.49 -9.14
N PHE A 88 8.57 1.29 -8.83
CA PHE A 88 9.40 1.07 -7.64
C PHE A 88 8.56 1.12 -6.37
N ILE A 89 7.75 2.16 -6.22
CA ILE A 89 6.88 2.34 -5.04
C ILE A 89 5.86 1.21 -4.95
N ALA A 90 5.21 0.88 -6.06
CA ALA A 90 4.24 -0.20 -6.08
C ALA A 90 4.87 -1.54 -5.71
N GLY A 91 6.06 -1.81 -6.24
CA GLY A 91 6.80 -3.03 -5.92
C GLY A 91 7.19 -3.10 -4.45
N CYS A 92 7.64 -1.99 -3.87
CA CYS A 92 7.97 -1.94 -2.46
C CYS A 92 6.74 -2.25 -1.60
N LYS A 93 5.61 -1.67 -1.92
CA LYS A 93 4.38 -1.90 -1.15
C LYS A 93 3.90 -3.35 -1.29
N GLU A 94 4.00 -3.92 -2.48
CA GLU A 94 3.68 -5.34 -2.67
C GLU A 94 4.57 -6.25 -1.83
N ASP A 95 5.82 -5.85 -1.63
CA ASP A 95 6.79 -6.60 -0.82
C ASP A 95 6.64 -6.32 0.67
N GLY A 96 5.73 -5.45 1.05
CA GLY A 96 5.55 -5.07 2.45
C GLY A 96 6.64 -4.14 2.97
N LEU A 97 7.32 -3.42 2.07
CA LEU A 97 8.44 -2.56 2.44
C LEU A 97 8.02 -1.09 2.48
N ARG A 98 8.22 -0.47 3.63
CA ARG A 98 8.16 0.99 3.77
C ARG A 98 9.52 1.57 3.38
N PRO A 99 9.64 2.89 3.18
CA PRO A 99 10.93 3.47 2.82
C PRO A 99 12.07 3.07 3.75
N LYS A 100 11.81 2.98 5.04
CA LYS A 100 12.80 2.58 6.05
C LYS A 100 13.24 1.13 5.93
N ASP A 101 12.44 0.30 5.27
CA ASP A 101 12.69 -1.15 5.18
C ASP A 101 13.45 -1.53 3.91
N VAL A 102 13.65 -0.59 2.99
CA VAL A 102 14.31 -0.87 1.73
C VAL A 102 15.82 -0.95 1.93
N ASP A 103 16.43 -2.01 1.40
CA ASP A 103 17.88 -2.18 1.45
C ASP A 103 18.53 -1.24 0.44
N VAL A 104 19.24 -0.24 0.95
CA VAL A 104 19.88 0.79 0.12
C VAL A 104 21.36 0.45 -0.04
N ARG A 105 21.77 0.12 -1.27
CA ARG A 105 23.15 -0.27 -1.56
C ARG A 105 23.87 0.70 -2.47
N ASP A 106 23.16 1.62 -3.11
CA ASP A 106 23.73 2.60 -4.02
C ASP A 106 22.99 3.92 -3.93
N ASP A 107 23.55 4.94 -4.57
CA ASP A 107 22.99 6.30 -4.53
C ASP A 107 21.66 6.38 -5.27
N GLU A 108 21.51 5.62 -6.34
CA GLU A 108 20.28 5.61 -7.12
C GLU A 108 19.12 5.07 -6.29
N THR A 109 19.32 3.96 -5.61
CA THR A 109 18.30 3.39 -4.73
C THR A 109 18.01 4.34 -3.57
N ARG A 110 19.03 4.98 -3.02
CA ARG A 110 18.85 5.98 -1.96
C ARG A 110 17.92 7.10 -2.43
N ARG A 111 18.14 7.59 -3.64
CA ARG A 111 17.30 8.66 -4.19
C ARG A 111 15.87 8.21 -4.40
N LYS A 112 15.69 6.99 -4.90
CA LYS A 112 14.36 6.42 -5.08
C LYS A 112 13.62 6.26 -3.74
N VAL A 113 14.32 5.82 -2.72
CA VAL A 113 13.74 5.69 -1.37
C VAL A 113 13.36 7.05 -0.80
N ASP A 114 14.19 8.07 -1.02
CA ASP A 114 13.87 9.43 -0.57
C ASP A 114 12.60 9.92 -1.25
N ILE A 115 12.44 9.66 -2.54
CA ILE A 115 11.24 10.04 -3.29
C ILE A 115 10.03 9.25 -2.77
N TYR A 116 10.20 7.98 -2.49
CA TYR A 116 9.14 7.15 -1.90
C TYR A 116 8.67 7.74 -0.56
N GLN A 117 9.61 8.16 0.28
CA GLN A 117 9.27 8.79 1.56
C GLN A 117 8.50 10.09 1.35
N LEU A 118 8.94 10.93 0.42
CA LEU A 118 8.24 12.18 0.09
C LEU A 118 6.83 11.90 -0.41
N TYR A 119 6.66 10.88 -1.23
CA TYR A 119 5.36 10.46 -1.73
C TYR A 119 4.44 10.00 -0.58
N GLU A 120 4.96 9.19 0.32
CA GLU A 120 4.21 8.73 1.49
C GLU A 120 3.73 9.90 2.35
N ASP A 121 4.64 10.86 2.62
CA ASP A 121 4.32 12.03 3.41
C ASP A 121 3.25 12.89 2.74
N GLN A 122 3.34 13.05 1.42
CA GLN A 122 2.36 13.81 0.66
C GLN A 122 0.98 13.15 0.70
N CYS A 123 0.93 11.84 0.49
CA CYS A 123 -0.32 11.09 0.54
C CYS A 123 -0.96 11.19 1.93
N GLN A 124 -0.16 11.11 2.98
CA GLN A 124 -0.65 11.20 4.35
C GLN A 124 -1.23 12.60 4.61
N ARG A 125 -0.56 13.64 4.14
CA ARG A 125 -1.06 15.02 4.31
C ARG A 125 -2.37 15.24 3.56
N GLU A 126 -2.49 14.66 2.37
CA GLU A 126 -3.69 14.85 1.54
C GLU A 126 -4.82 13.90 1.90
N GLY A 127 -4.55 12.91 2.75
CA GLY A 127 -5.56 11.93 3.12
C GLY A 127 -5.94 11.01 1.97
N VAL A 128 -4.96 10.59 1.18
CA VAL A 128 -5.18 9.71 0.04
C VAL A 128 -4.33 8.45 0.17
N VAL A 129 -4.79 7.38 -0.44
CA VAL A 129 -4.10 6.09 -0.45
C VAL A 129 -4.13 5.54 -1.87
N ASP A 130 -3.06 4.87 -2.28
CA ASP A 130 -3.06 4.14 -3.54
C ASP A 130 -3.48 2.69 -3.30
N PHE A 131 -3.60 1.90 -4.36
CA PHE A 131 -4.06 0.51 -4.24
C PHE A 131 -3.09 -0.34 -3.40
N GLY A 132 -1.79 -0.13 -3.57
CA GLY A 132 -0.80 -0.84 -2.76
C GLY A 132 -0.91 -0.50 -1.29
N GLU A 133 -1.22 0.75 -1.00
CA GLU A 133 -1.39 1.22 0.37
C GLU A 133 -2.60 0.57 1.04
N LEU A 134 -3.68 0.34 0.32
CA LEU A 134 -4.85 -0.34 0.88
C LEU A 134 -4.46 -1.69 1.47
N MET A 135 -3.68 -2.47 0.73
CA MET A 135 -3.25 -3.79 1.18
C MET A 135 -2.21 -3.69 2.30
N LEU A 136 -1.19 -2.87 2.10
CA LEU A 136 -0.09 -2.77 3.05
C LEU A 136 -0.56 -2.21 4.39
N ARG A 137 -1.38 -1.17 4.36
CA ARG A 137 -1.88 -0.56 5.60
C ARG A 137 -2.83 -1.50 6.34
N SER A 138 -3.65 -2.25 5.62
CA SER A 138 -4.52 -3.26 6.22
C SER A 138 -3.69 -4.35 6.89
N TYR A 139 -2.65 -4.80 6.23
CA TYR A 139 -1.74 -5.80 6.79
C TYR A 139 -1.06 -5.29 8.05
N GLU A 140 -0.51 -4.08 8.00
CA GLU A 140 0.16 -3.48 9.16
C GLU A 140 -0.79 -3.32 10.34
N LEU A 141 -2.01 -2.88 10.05
CA LEU A 141 -3.02 -2.68 11.09
C LEU A 141 -3.36 -3.99 11.80
N LEU A 142 -3.54 -5.04 11.04
CA LEU A 142 -3.81 -6.37 11.60
C LEU A 142 -2.61 -6.93 12.34
N ARG A 143 -1.41 -6.76 11.77
CA ARG A 143 -0.18 -7.25 12.39
C ARG A 143 0.07 -6.61 13.75
N ASP A 144 -0.16 -5.30 13.85
CA ASP A 144 0.23 -4.51 15.01
C ASP A 144 -0.89 -4.37 16.05
N ASN A 145 -2.09 -4.86 15.77
CA ASN A 145 -3.25 -4.68 16.65
C ASN A 145 -3.94 -6.00 16.93
N ASP A 146 -3.55 -6.63 18.03
CA ASP A 146 -4.11 -7.93 18.43
C ASP A 146 -5.62 -7.86 18.65
N SER A 147 -6.10 -6.74 19.18
CA SER A 147 -7.54 -6.57 19.47
C SER A 147 -8.37 -6.65 18.19
N ILE A 148 -7.89 -6.08 17.09
CA ILE A 148 -8.59 -6.14 15.82
C ILE A 148 -8.57 -7.56 15.28
N ARG A 149 -7.44 -8.23 15.33
CA ARG A 149 -7.33 -9.63 14.89
C ARG A 149 -8.27 -10.53 15.66
N LEU A 150 -8.30 -10.38 16.97
CA LEU A 150 -9.17 -11.15 17.84
C LEU A 150 -10.64 -10.88 17.56
N HIS A 151 -10.99 -9.63 17.30
CA HIS A 151 -12.35 -9.25 16.95
C HIS A 151 -12.85 -9.99 15.72
N TYR A 152 -12.06 -9.98 14.64
CA TYR A 152 -12.45 -10.67 13.41
C TYR A 152 -12.43 -12.19 13.55
N ARG A 153 -11.45 -12.71 14.26
CA ARG A 153 -11.35 -14.14 14.54
C ARG A 153 -12.56 -14.64 15.32
N SER A 154 -12.96 -13.91 16.33
CA SER A 154 -14.09 -14.24 17.17
C SER A 154 -15.40 -14.24 16.37
N ARG A 155 -15.56 -13.29 15.47
CA ARG A 155 -16.76 -13.12 14.67
C ARG A 155 -17.00 -14.25 13.68
N PHE A 156 -15.95 -14.95 13.30
CA PHE A 156 -16.02 -15.91 12.20
C PHE A 156 -15.66 -17.33 12.59
N LYS A 157 -15.71 -17.61 13.86
CA LYS A 157 -15.55 -18.96 14.35
C LYS A 157 -16.81 -19.81 14.18
N HIS A 158 -17.86 -19.24 13.67
CA HIS A 158 -19.12 -19.96 13.54
C HIS A 158 -19.53 -20.17 12.11
#